data_fe6fabb1e01d774c5d66b0220415ca1d
#
_entry.id   fe6fabb1e01d774c5d66b0220415ca1d
#
_cell.length_a   1.000
_cell.length_b   1.000
_cell.length_c   1.000
_cell.angle_alpha   90.00
_cell.angle_beta   90.00
_cell.angle_gamma   90.00
#
_symmetry.space_group_name_H-M   'P 1'
#
loop_
_entity.id
_entity.type
_entity.pdbx_description
1 polymer ?
#
loop_
_entity_poly.entity_id
_entity_poly.type
_entity_poly.pdbx_seq_one_letter_code
_entity_poly.pdbx_strand_id
1 'polypeptide(L)'
;YVMWPLLMLLAAWLGIKAFTGRGASEARLRGVIIAIAVVSVASFIFCVWLTITNPAPAYFVTFGRMWQFGVGALIALVPLLRVHSAIGSFVLGWAGIIALIYTAFTFDATTQFPGYAAMLPTFAAAAIIAAGNTHRWWYPTRLLAIQPMQFVGNISYSLYLWHWPLIVIAPFVPFWGLTIYHRVALLGICFVLAWLTKRFVEDPARSWKVLTKRPARVTLWSSLAAMVLVAGVAGTAWAVNAPAYEQAQRDLTSLRESPPDCFGAASVLDAACEGTDFGTTILPDPGFAGVDRPGNEECFVQLNNAGVVACEFGSDEASAPRIALVGDSHAYQLLSTFQDLADENGWHLTTYFKGA
;
A
#
# COMPACT_ATOMS: atom_id res chain seq x y z
N TYR A 1 4.14 12.36 10.37
CA TYR A 1 3.98 12.71 11.80
C TYR A 1 4.71 14.03 12.15
N VAL A 2 5.93 14.27 11.69
CA VAL A 2 6.73 15.48 12.00
C VAL A 2 6.05 16.76 11.50
N MET A 3 5.34 16.70 10.38
CA MET A 3 4.65 17.86 9.80
C MET A 3 3.41 18.31 10.60
N TRP A 4 2.71 17.39 11.30
CA TRP A 4 1.48 17.72 12.03
C TRP A 4 1.66 18.77 13.12
N PRO A 5 2.65 18.66 14.04
CA PRO A 5 2.87 19.69 15.06
C PRO A 5 3.18 21.07 14.47
N LEU A 6 3.96 21.12 13.38
CA LEU A 6 4.30 22.36 12.70
C LEU A 6 3.05 23.01 12.06
N LEU A 7 2.22 22.22 11.39
CA LEU A 7 0.94 22.65 10.83
C LEU A 7 0.00 23.18 11.90
N MET A 8 -0.10 22.49 13.05
CA MET A 8 -0.94 22.94 14.18
C MET A 8 -0.43 24.23 14.80
N LEU A 9 0.90 24.41 14.95
CA LEU A 9 1.49 25.65 15.46
C LEU A 9 1.22 26.82 14.51
N LEU A 10 1.41 26.62 13.22
CA LEU A 10 1.09 27.61 12.19
C LEU A 10 -0.39 27.98 12.20
N ALA A 11 -1.26 26.98 12.26
CA ALA A 11 -2.71 27.16 12.29
C ALA A 11 -3.16 27.92 13.56
N ALA A 12 -2.58 27.59 14.71
CA ALA A 12 -2.85 28.30 15.96
C ALA A 12 -2.41 29.77 15.89
N TRP A 13 -1.24 30.04 15.31
CA TRP A 13 -0.74 31.39 15.11
C TRP A 13 -1.60 32.20 14.13
N LEU A 14 -1.97 31.61 12.99
CA LEU A 14 -2.89 32.24 12.02
C LEU A 14 -4.26 32.48 12.64
N GLY A 15 -4.75 31.55 13.47
CA GLY A 15 -6.02 31.70 14.20
C GLY A 15 -6.04 32.93 15.10
N ILE A 16 -4.95 33.22 15.82
CA ILE A 16 -4.86 34.43 16.65
C ILE A 16 -4.95 35.70 15.78
N LYS A 17 -4.30 35.69 14.63
CA LYS A 17 -4.34 36.84 13.72
C LYS A 17 -5.69 37.01 13.04
N ALA A 18 -6.37 35.92 12.70
CA ALA A 18 -7.65 35.98 11.99
C ALA A 18 -8.85 36.30 12.89
N PHE A 19 -8.80 35.92 14.17
CA PHE A 19 -9.92 36.05 15.11
C PHE A 19 -9.62 37.07 16.22
N THR A 20 -9.23 38.27 15.84
CA THR A 20 -8.74 39.35 16.73
C THR A 20 -9.74 39.89 17.77
N GLY A 21 -11.01 39.56 17.68
CA GLY A 21 -12.05 39.98 18.64
C GLY A 21 -12.38 38.92 19.73
N ARG A 22 -11.65 37.83 19.84
CA ARG A 22 -11.91 36.73 20.76
C ARG A 22 -10.72 36.48 21.68
N GLY A 23 -10.95 35.76 22.80
CA GLY A 23 -9.85 35.32 23.66
C GLY A 23 -8.80 34.51 22.90
N ALA A 24 -7.51 34.70 23.21
CA ALA A 24 -6.41 34.07 22.46
C ALA A 24 -6.50 32.51 22.41
N SER A 25 -7.04 31.86 23.43
CA SER A 25 -7.25 30.41 23.48
C SER A 25 -8.32 29.95 22.49
N GLU A 26 -9.44 30.65 22.42
CA GLU A 26 -10.54 30.35 21.50
C GLU A 26 -10.14 30.58 20.03
N ALA A 27 -9.43 31.68 19.76
CA ALA A 27 -8.92 32.01 18.45
C ALA A 27 -7.92 30.93 17.95
N ARG A 28 -7.02 30.45 18.81
CA ARG A 28 -6.10 29.33 18.49
C ARG A 28 -6.84 28.06 18.17
N LEU A 29 -7.82 27.67 19.00
CA LEU A 29 -8.60 26.44 18.81
C LEU A 29 -9.37 26.47 17.48
N ARG A 30 -10.02 27.58 17.16
CA ARG A 30 -10.73 27.75 15.89
C ARG A 30 -9.77 27.68 14.69
N GLY A 31 -8.62 28.33 14.78
CA GLY A 31 -7.59 28.25 13.73
C GLY A 31 -7.15 26.82 13.49
N VAL A 32 -6.90 26.05 14.54
CA VAL A 32 -6.51 24.63 14.45
C VAL A 32 -7.62 23.79 13.85
N ILE A 33 -8.88 23.95 14.29
CA ILE A 33 -10.03 23.22 13.76
C ILE A 33 -10.20 23.48 12.26
N ILE A 34 -10.14 24.73 11.83
CA ILE A 34 -10.28 25.10 10.42
C ILE A 34 -9.14 24.51 9.59
N ALA A 35 -7.89 24.60 10.07
CA ALA A 35 -6.75 24.06 9.36
C ALA A 35 -6.85 22.52 9.21
N ILE A 36 -7.24 21.79 10.27
CA ILE A 36 -7.46 20.36 10.21
C ILE A 36 -8.55 20.03 9.19
N ALA A 37 -9.68 20.76 9.20
CA ALA A 37 -10.76 20.54 8.26
C ALA A 37 -10.32 20.78 6.81
N VAL A 38 -9.62 21.87 6.53
CA VAL A 38 -9.11 22.20 5.19
C VAL A 38 -8.10 21.14 4.70
N VAL A 39 -7.13 20.78 5.54
CA VAL A 39 -6.13 19.75 5.20
C VAL A 39 -6.81 18.39 4.98
N SER A 40 -7.82 18.05 5.79
CA SER A 40 -8.56 16.80 5.63
C SER A 40 -9.34 16.75 4.32
N VAL A 41 -10.03 17.81 3.94
CA VAL A 41 -10.75 17.89 2.66
C VAL A 41 -9.78 17.82 1.48
N ALA A 42 -8.70 18.60 1.50
CA ALA A 42 -7.68 18.57 0.45
C ALA A 42 -7.03 17.18 0.31
N SER A 43 -6.69 16.56 1.44
CA SER A 43 -6.15 15.20 1.49
C SER A 43 -7.13 14.16 0.95
N PHE A 44 -8.42 14.28 1.26
CA PHE A 44 -9.45 13.38 0.75
C PHE A 44 -9.63 13.50 -0.78
N ILE A 45 -9.71 14.73 -1.29
CA ILE A 45 -9.78 14.98 -2.74
C ILE A 45 -8.57 14.40 -3.44
N PHE A 46 -7.37 14.63 -2.90
CA PHE A 46 -6.13 14.05 -3.43
C PHE A 46 -6.14 12.53 -3.38
N CYS A 47 -6.65 11.93 -2.29
CA CYS A 47 -6.79 10.48 -2.15
C CYS A 47 -7.67 9.88 -3.25
N VAL A 48 -8.84 10.46 -3.48
CA VAL A 48 -9.78 10.00 -4.52
C VAL A 48 -9.16 10.15 -5.90
N TRP A 49 -8.60 11.32 -6.20
CA TRP A 49 -7.94 11.59 -7.48
C TRP A 49 -6.81 10.58 -7.75
N LEU A 50 -5.91 10.39 -6.79
CA LEU A 50 -4.77 9.48 -6.94
C LEU A 50 -5.22 8.02 -7.09
N THR A 51 -6.26 7.60 -6.38
CA THR A 51 -6.79 6.24 -6.50
C THR A 51 -7.39 5.96 -7.88
N ILE A 52 -8.00 6.97 -8.51
CA ILE A 52 -8.57 6.84 -9.86
C ILE A 52 -7.45 6.84 -10.91
N THR A 53 -6.47 7.73 -10.78
CA THR A 53 -5.42 7.92 -11.79
C THR A 53 -4.26 6.92 -11.66
N ASN A 54 -3.90 6.55 -10.44
CA ASN A 54 -2.76 5.66 -10.16
C ASN A 54 -2.97 4.87 -8.85
N PRO A 55 -3.71 3.76 -8.89
CA PRO A 55 -4.15 3.04 -7.69
C PRO A 55 -3.01 2.43 -6.87
N ALA A 56 -1.95 1.93 -7.53
CA ALA A 56 -0.85 1.25 -6.84
C ALA A 56 -0.10 2.17 -5.85
N PRO A 57 0.42 3.36 -6.22
CA PRO A 57 1.03 4.28 -5.26
C PRO A 57 0.01 4.93 -4.31
N ALA A 58 -1.29 5.04 -4.67
CA ALA A 58 -2.30 5.64 -3.80
C ALA A 58 -2.37 4.96 -2.42
N TYR A 59 -2.11 3.68 -2.37
CA TYR A 59 -2.09 2.91 -1.12
C TYR A 59 -0.99 3.35 -0.16
N PHE A 60 0.17 3.78 -0.66
CA PHE A 60 1.36 4.08 0.13
C PHE A 60 1.56 5.57 0.40
N VAL A 61 0.94 6.45 -0.39
CA VAL A 61 1.14 7.90 -0.27
C VAL A 61 0.47 8.44 0.99
N THR A 62 1.27 8.90 1.94
CA THR A 62 0.84 9.40 3.24
C THR A 62 -0.13 10.59 3.14
N PHE A 63 0.07 11.48 2.16
CA PHE A 63 -0.82 12.63 1.96
C PHE A 63 -2.26 12.23 1.65
N GLY A 64 -2.48 11.12 0.94
CA GLY A 64 -3.81 10.57 0.68
C GLY A 64 -4.52 10.01 1.91
N ARG A 65 -3.81 9.83 3.04
CA ARG A 65 -4.37 9.28 4.29
C ARG A 65 -4.50 10.30 5.42
N MET A 66 -4.03 11.53 5.25
CA MET A 66 -4.05 12.53 6.30
C MET A 66 -5.48 12.89 6.77
N TRP A 67 -6.47 12.83 5.89
CA TRP A 67 -7.86 13.11 6.21
C TRP A 67 -8.44 12.15 7.25
N GLN A 68 -8.00 10.89 7.29
CA GLN A 68 -8.45 9.90 8.27
C GLN A 68 -8.04 10.31 9.69
N PHE A 69 -6.82 10.79 9.87
CA PHE A 69 -6.36 11.36 11.14
C PHE A 69 -7.10 12.65 11.47
N GLY A 70 -7.36 13.48 10.45
CA GLY A 70 -8.12 14.72 10.61
C GLY A 70 -9.54 14.50 11.11
N VAL A 71 -10.25 13.48 10.62
CA VAL A 71 -11.58 13.10 11.13
C VAL A 71 -11.53 12.77 12.62
N GLY A 72 -10.56 11.96 13.06
CA GLY A 72 -10.38 11.64 14.48
C GLY A 72 -10.06 12.87 15.32
N ALA A 73 -9.19 13.76 14.83
CA ALA A 73 -8.83 15.00 15.51
C ALA A 73 -10.02 15.96 15.64
N LEU A 74 -10.86 16.08 14.61
CA LEU A 74 -12.07 16.91 14.64
C LEU A 74 -13.07 16.42 15.70
N ILE A 75 -13.29 15.11 15.82
CA ILE A 75 -14.15 14.55 16.87
C ILE A 75 -13.61 14.87 18.26
N ALA A 76 -12.29 14.84 18.43
CA ALA A 76 -11.67 15.16 19.71
C ALA A 76 -11.79 16.65 20.07
N LEU A 77 -11.63 17.55 19.08
CA LEU A 77 -11.59 18.99 19.29
C LEU A 77 -12.97 19.67 19.28
N VAL A 78 -13.98 19.07 18.61
CA VAL A 78 -15.30 19.66 18.44
C VAL A 78 -16.31 18.91 19.31
N PRO A 79 -16.66 19.43 20.50
CA PRO A 79 -17.58 18.73 21.44
C PRO A 79 -18.95 18.43 20.83
N LEU A 80 -19.45 19.25 19.89
CA LEU A 80 -20.70 19.02 19.18
C LEU A 80 -20.73 17.72 18.37
N LEU A 81 -19.57 17.19 17.97
CA LEU A 81 -19.47 15.93 17.23
C LEU A 81 -19.58 14.70 18.14
N ARG A 82 -19.61 14.90 19.48
CA ARG A 82 -19.77 13.82 20.44
C ARG A 82 -21.26 13.64 20.75
N VAL A 83 -21.69 12.39 20.75
CA VAL A 83 -23.09 12.06 21.07
C VAL A 83 -23.24 11.97 22.56
N HIS A 84 -24.19 12.74 23.09
CA HIS A 84 -24.48 12.82 24.54
C HIS A 84 -25.75 12.01 24.95
N SER A 85 -26.61 11.67 23.98
CA SER A 85 -27.80 10.88 24.26
C SER A 85 -27.47 9.39 24.37
N ALA A 86 -28.09 8.71 25.33
CA ALA A 86 -27.87 7.27 25.53
C ALA A 86 -28.27 6.44 24.28
N ILE A 87 -29.41 6.75 23.68
CA ILE A 87 -29.91 6.06 22.49
C ILE A 87 -28.97 6.35 21.28
N GLY A 88 -28.59 7.61 21.10
CA GLY A 88 -27.68 8.01 20.01
C GLY A 88 -26.34 7.31 20.13
N SER A 89 -25.71 7.25 21.30
CA SER A 89 -24.46 6.52 21.55
C SER A 89 -24.60 5.03 21.28
N PHE A 90 -25.71 4.41 21.65
CA PHE A 90 -25.99 3.00 21.38
C PHE A 90 -26.07 2.75 19.86
N VAL A 91 -26.93 3.48 19.17
CA VAL A 91 -27.16 3.29 17.72
C VAL A 91 -25.89 3.58 16.94
N LEU A 92 -25.22 4.70 17.21
CA LEU A 92 -24.03 5.12 16.49
C LEU A 92 -22.85 4.16 16.72
N GLY A 93 -22.67 3.69 17.96
CA GLY A 93 -21.61 2.76 18.29
C GLY A 93 -21.78 1.39 17.63
N TRP A 94 -23.00 0.81 17.66
CA TRP A 94 -23.28 -0.45 16.98
C TRP A 94 -23.25 -0.32 15.46
N ALA A 95 -23.78 0.76 14.89
CA ALA A 95 -23.67 1.03 13.46
C ALA A 95 -22.20 1.11 13.02
N GLY A 96 -21.32 1.72 13.81
CA GLY A 96 -19.90 1.74 13.54
C GLY A 96 -19.26 0.35 13.56
N ILE A 97 -19.56 -0.49 14.55
CA ILE A 97 -19.04 -1.86 14.59
C ILE A 97 -19.54 -2.68 13.41
N ILE A 98 -20.83 -2.63 13.11
CA ILE A 98 -21.43 -3.35 11.98
C ILE A 98 -20.79 -2.92 10.66
N ALA A 99 -20.58 -1.61 10.46
CA ALA A 99 -19.94 -1.07 9.28
C ALA A 99 -18.48 -1.53 9.16
N LEU A 100 -17.71 -1.63 10.26
CA LEU A 100 -16.35 -2.18 10.23
C LEU A 100 -16.34 -3.67 9.87
N ILE A 101 -17.25 -4.44 10.45
CA ILE A 101 -17.40 -5.86 10.13
C ILE A 101 -17.79 -6.02 8.65
N TYR A 102 -18.73 -5.24 8.17
CA TYR A 102 -19.14 -5.23 6.77
C TYR A 102 -17.95 -4.98 5.84
N THR A 103 -17.15 -3.94 6.10
CA THR A 103 -15.96 -3.64 5.28
C THR A 103 -14.94 -4.78 5.28
N ALA A 104 -14.74 -5.43 6.43
CA ALA A 104 -13.78 -6.52 6.57
C ALA A 104 -14.16 -7.77 5.73
N PHE A 105 -15.45 -7.98 5.47
CA PHE A 105 -15.93 -9.14 4.70
C PHE A 105 -16.27 -8.83 3.25
N THR A 106 -16.48 -7.56 2.89
CA THR A 106 -16.92 -7.18 1.54
C THR A 106 -15.84 -6.53 0.69
N PHE A 107 -14.80 -5.95 1.32
CA PHE A 107 -13.71 -5.34 0.56
C PHE A 107 -12.74 -6.42 0.11
N ASP A 108 -12.44 -6.40 -1.18
CA ASP A 108 -11.56 -7.34 -1.85
C ASP A 108 -10.57 -6.62 -2.79
N ALA A 109 -9.83 -7.39 -3.58
CA ALA A 109 -8.85 -6.86 -4.52
C ALA A 109 -9.46 -5.98 -5.64
N THR A 110 -10.77 -6.10 -5.90
CA THR A 110 -11.48 -5.29 -6.90
C THR A 110 -11.95 -3.94 -6.35
N THR A 111 -11.96 -3.80 -5.02
CA THR A 111 -12.36 -2.57 -4.34
C THR A 111 -11.34 -1.47 -4.58
N GLN A 112 -11.76 -0.35 -5.18
CA GLN A 112 -10.89 0.82 -5.38
C GLN A 112 -10.53 1.48 -4.04
N PHE A 113 -9.55 0.90 -3.37
CA PHE A 113 -9.07 1.34 -2.07
C PHE A 113 -7.67 1.98 -2.20
N PRO A 114 -7.38 3.10 -1.48
CA PRO A 114 -8.18 3.77 -0.44
C PRO A 114 -9.35 4.61 -0.96
N GLY A 115 -9.22 5.44 -1.96
CA GLY A 115 -10.25 6.25 -2.61
C GLY A 115 -11.44 6.63 -1.72
N TYR A 116 -12.62 6.66 -2.32
CA TYR A 116 -13.88 6.88 -1.60
C TYR A 116 -14.28 5.69 -0.71
N ALA A 117 -13.84 4.47 -1.03
CA ALA A 117 -14.14 3.28 -0.24
C ALA A 117 -13.61 3.39 1.19
N ALA A 118 -12.49 4.08 1.40
CA ALA A 118 -11.93 4.32 2.74
C ALA A 118 -12.82 5.19 3.64
N MET A 119 -13.85 5.86 3.11
CA MET A 119 -14.82 6.62 3.93
C MET A 119 -15.56 5.69 4.89
N LEU A 120 -16.00 4.53 4.43
CA LEU A 120 -16.82 3.64 5.23
C LEU A 120 -16.10 3.18 6.52
N PRO A 121 -14.90 2.57 6.48
CA PRO A 121 -14.21 2.18 7.70
C PRO A 121 -13.76 3.39 8.55
N THR A 122 -13.41 4.52 7.91
CA THR A 122 -13.01 5.73 8.65
C THR A 122 -14.17 6.32 9.44
N PHE A 123 -15.32 6.51 8.81
CA PHE A 123 -16.50 7.04 9.51
C PHE A 123 -17.13 6.02 10.47
N ALA A 124 -16.97 4.74 10.22
CA ALA A 124 -17.37 3.69 11.17
C ALA A 124 -16.54 3.79 12.47
N ALA A 125 -15.22 3.92 12.36
CA ALA A 125 -14.36 4.15 13.53
C ALA A 125 -14.67 5.50 14.21
N ALA A 126 -14.90 6.55 13.42
CA ALA A 126 -15.32 7.87 13.90
C ALA A 126 -16.63 7.80 14.69
N ALA A 127 -17.60 7.03 14.22
CA ALA A 127 -18.89 6.82 14.89
C ALA A 127 -18.73 6.15 16.26
N ILE A 128 -17.87 5.13 16.35
CA ILE A 128 -17.56 4.47 17.63
C ILE A 128 -16.92 5.45 18.62
N ILE A 129 -15.97 6.28 18.15
CA ILE A 129 -15.30 7.28 18.97
C ILE A 129 -16.30 8.35 19.43
N ALA A 130 -17.15 8.85 18.52
CA ALA A 130 -18.16 9.87 18.80
C ALA A 130 -19.26 9.38 19.74
N ALA A 131 -19.59 8.08 19.71
CA ALA A 131 -20.51 7.43 20.63
C ALA A 131 -20.02 7.49 22.09
N GLY A 132 -18.73 7.66 22.30
CA GLY A 132 -18.13 7.85 23.61
C GLY A 132 -18.12 6.58 24.47
N ASN A 133 -17.72 6.74 25.73
CA ASN A 133 -17.61 5.63 26.68
C ASN A 133 -18.78 5.64 27.66
N THR A 134 -19.67 4.65 27.55
CA THR A 134 -20.76 4.43 28.47
C THR A 134 -20.59 3.09 29.18
N HIS A 135 -20.80 3.06 30.49
CA HIS A 135 -20.55 1.87 31.34
C HIS A 135 -21.65 0.79 31.27
N ARG A 136 -22.70 1.00 30.46
CA ARG A 136 -23.81 0.03 30.38
C ARG A 136 -23.38 -1.19 29.56
N TRP A 137 -23.80 -2.41 30.02
CA TRP A 137 -23.32 -3.68 29.45
C TRP A 137 -23.69 -3.94 27.98
N TRP A 138 -24.75 -3.35 27.46
CA TRP A 138 -25.21 -3.48 26.07
C TRP A 138 -24.58 -2.47 25.08
N TYR A 139 -23.68 -1.59 25.56
CA TYR A 139 -22.98 -0.67 24.67
C TYR A 139 -21.77 -1.33 24.01
N PRO A 140 -21.48 -1.03 22.74
CA PRO A 140 -20.37 -1.60 22.01
C PRO A 140 -19.01 -1.28 22.66
N THR A 141 -18.90 -0.16 23.35
CA THR A 141 -17.70 0.20 24.10
C THR A 141 -17.35 -0.80 25.21
N ARG A 142 -18.34 -1.53 25.75
CA ARG A 142 -18.11 -2.60 26.71
C ARG A 142 -17.41 -3.80 26.04
N LEU A 143 -17.82 -4.16 24.83
CA LEU A 143 -17.18 -5.21 24.05
C LEU A 143 -15.72 -4.84 23.75
N LEU A 144 -15.45 -3.57 23.40
CA LEU A 144 -14.10 -3.09 23.14
C LEU A 144 -13.25 -2.96 24.41
N ALA A 145 -13.87 -2.91 25.61
CA ALA A 145 -13.20 -2.81 26.89
C ALA A 145 -12.77 -4.16 27.49
N ILE A 146 -13.15 -5.29 26.90
CA ILE A 146 -12.70 -6.62 27.38
C ILE A 146 -11.19 -6.80 27.18
N GLN A 147 -10.57 -7.56 28.08
CA GLN A 147 -9.12 -7.74 28.06
C GLN A 147 -8.52 -8.18 26.73
N PRO A 148 -9.07 -9.15 25.99
CA PRO A 148 -8.52 -9.53 24.69
C PRO A 148 -8.54 -8.38 23.67
N MET A 149 -9.61 -7.58 23.60
CA MET A 149 -9.69 -6.42 22.70
C MET A 149 -8.70 -5.33 23.09
N GLN A 150 -8.55 -5.06 24.39
CA GLN A 150 -7.55 -4.13 24.91
C GLN A 150 -6.13 -4.61 24.62
N PHE A 151 -5.87 -5.90 24.75
CA PHE A 151 -4.58 -6.49 24.39
C PHE A 151 -4.26 -6.26 22.91
N VAL A 152 -5.16 -6.63 22.01
CA VAL A 152 -5.00 -6.40 20.56
C VAL A 152 -4.82 -4.92 20.25
N GLY A 153 -5.62 -4.05 20.86
CA GLY A 153 -5.48 -2.60 20.72
C GLY A 153 -4.11 -2.10 21.16
N ASN A 154 -3.61 -2.60 22.28
CA ASN A 154 -2.31 -2.20 22.81
C ASN A 154 -1.13 -2.61 21.92
N ILE A 155 -1.19 -3.75 21.26
CA ILE A 155 -0.12 -4.23 20.36
C ILE A 155 -0.38 -3.86 18.89
N SER A 156 -1.48 -3.19 18.57
CA SER A 156 -1.97 -2.96 17.20
C SER A 156 -0.95 -2.30 16.28
N TYR A 157 -0.18 -1.33 16.79
CA TYR A 157 0.87 -0.68 16.02
C TYR A 157 2.01 -1.65 15.65
N SER A 158 2.51 -2.41 16.61
CA SER A 158 3.54 -3.42 16.37
C SER A 158 3.00 -4.56 15.49
N LEU A 159 1.72 -4.92 15.63
CA LEU A 159 1.05 -5.90 14.78
C LEU A 159 1.00 -5.42 13.31
N TYR A 160 0.67 -4.14 13.11
CA TYR A 160 0.72 -3.51 11.80
C TYR A 160 2.12 -3.52 11.19
N LEU A 161 3.18 -3.35 11.97
CA LEU A 161 4.56 -3.38 11.47
C LEU A 161 4.99 -4.79 11.05
N TRP A 162 4.57 -5.84 11.77
CA TRP A 162 5.01 -7.21 11.52
C TRP A 162 4.18 -7.98 10.49
N HIS A 163 2.88 -7.67 10.33
CA HIS A 163 2.01 -8.47 9.45
C HIS A 163 2.49 -8.48 8.00
N TRP A 164 2.88 -7.33 7.44
CA TRP A 164 3.28 -7.22 6.04
C TRP A 164 4.60 -7.94 5.73
N PRO A 165 5.71 -7.72 6.45
CA PRO A 165 6.94 -8.48 6.24
C PRO A 165 6.73 -9.99 6.32
N LEU A 166 5.94 -10.45 7.27
CA LEU A 166 5.67 -11.88 7.43
C LEU A 166 4.88 -12.45 6.24
N ILE A 167 3.86 -11.75 5.75
CA ILE A 167 3.07 -12.18 4.59
C ILE A 167 3.95 -12.24 3.32
N VAL A 168 4.80 -11.24 3.12
CA VAL A 168 5.67 -11.16 1.93
C VAL A 168 6.78 -12.20 1.96
N ILE A 169 7.38 -12.47 3.12
CA ILE A 169 8.51 -13.39 3.25
C ILE A 169 8.04 -14.86 3.27
N ALA A 170 6.86 -15.14 3.81
CA ALA A 170 6.37 -16.52 4.00
C ALA A 170 6.42 -17.41 2.74
N PRO A 171 6.07 -16.96 1.53
CA PRO A 171 6.15 -17.78 0.33
C PRO A 171 7.57 -18.23 -0.05
N PHE A 172 8.58 -17.49 0.38
CA PHE A 172 10.00 -17.76 0.08
C PHE A 172 10.67 -18.68 1.11
N VAL A 173 9.96 -19.04 2.20
CA VAL A 173 10.52 -19.96 3.20
C VAL A 173 10.36 -21.41 2.69
N PRO A 174 11.46 -22.18 2.52
CA PRO A 174 11.38 -23.56 2.09
C PRO A 174 10.42 -24.36 2.98
N PHE A 175 9.63 -25.24 2.38
CA PHE A 175 8.61 -26.08 3.04
C PHE A 175 7.43 -25.35 3.67
N TRP A 176 7.34 -24.00 3.52
CA TRP A 176 6.23 -23.21 4.02
C TRP A 176 5.11 -23.17 2.96
N GLY A 177 4.23 -24.16 2.97
CA GLY A 177 3.04 -24.15 2.12
C GLY A 177 2.04 -23.09 2.57
N LEU A 178 1.21 -22.57 1.64
CA LEU A 178 0.15 -21.60 1.97
C LEU A 178 -1.13 -22.28 2.49
N THR A 179 -1.00 -23.39 3.21
CA THR A 179 -2.14 -24.09 3.81
C THR A 179 -2.73 -23.28 4.96
N ILE A 180 -3.95 -23.60 5.36
CA ILE A 180 -4.61 -22.89 6.48
C ILE A 180 -3.79 -22.98 7.79
N TYR A 181 -3.10 -24.07 8.03
CA TYR A 181 -2.24 -24.24 9.20
C TYR A 181 -1.07 -23.26 9.22
N HIS A 182 -0.43 -23.07 8.07
CA HIS A 182 0.67 -22.10 7.94
C HIS A 182 0.18 -20.65 8.11
N ARG A 183 -1.01 -20.31 7.59
CA ARG A 183 -1.62 -18.99 7.80
C ARG A 183 -1.93 -18.72 9.28
N VAL A 184 -2.46 -19.72 9.99
CA VAL A 184 -2.74 -19.62 11.42
C VAL A 184 -1.44 -19.49 12.23
N ALA A 185 -0.41 -20.29 11.88
CA ALA A 185 0.90 -20.19 12.52
C ALA A 185 1.53 -18.81 12.29
N LEU A 186 1.44 -18.28 11.08
CA LEU A 186 1.94 -16.94 10.72
C LEU A 186 1.24 -15.85 11.52
N LEU A 187 -0.08 -15.95 11.68
CA LEU A 187 -0.84 -15.06 12.55
C LEU A 187 -0.34 -15.15 14.00
N GLY A 188 -0.14 -16.35 14.54
CA GLY A 188 0.42 -16.54 15.88
C GLY A 188 1.81 -15.93 16.03
N ILE A 189 2.71 -16.15 15.09
CA ILE A 189 4.04 -15.54 15.04
C ILE A 189 3.94 -14.02 15.04
N CYS A 190 3.04 -13.46 14.23
CA CYS A 190 2.80 -12.02 14.16
C CYS A 190 2.38 -11.45 15.52
N PHE A 191 1.47 -12.10 16.25
CA PHE A 191 1.05 -11.68 17.59
C PHE A 191 2.21 -11.74 18.60
N VAL A 192 3.01 -12.81 18.57
CA VAL A 192 4.17 -12.97 19.47
C VAL A 192 5.21 -11.87 19.19
N LEU A 193 5.56 -11.64 17.93
CA LEU A 193 6.53 -10.61 17.56
C LEU A 193 6.02 -9.21 17.90
N ALA A 194 4.74 -8.93 17.68
CA ALA A 194 4.12 -7.67 18.04
C ALA A 194 4.15 -7.43 19.54
N TRP A 195 3.84 -8.44 20.35
CA TRP A 195 3.92 -8.36 21.80
C TRP A 195 5.35 -8.16 22.30
N LEU A 196 6.32 -8.91 21.76
CA LEU A 196 7.74 -8.75 22.09
C LEU A 196 8.23 -7.34 21.75
N THR A 197 7.92 -6.86 20.54
CA THR A 197 8.32 -5.51 20.10
C THR A 197 7.73 -4.45 21.01
N LYS A 198 6.43 -4.56 21.35
CA LYS A 198 5.82 -3.63 22.29
C LYS A 198 6.49 -3.66 23.64
N ARG A 199 6.67 -4.84 24.20
CA ARG A 199 7.18 -5.02 25.58
C ARG A 199 8.64 -4.61 25.74
N PHE A 200 9.48 -4.93 24.76
CA PHE A 200 10.93 -4.77 24.88
C PHE A 200 11.50 -3.58 24.09
N VAL A 201 10.76 -3.05 23.13
CA VAL A 201 11.23 -1.94 22.31
C VAL A 201 10.36 -0.70 22.52
N GLU A 202 9.04 -0.79 22.28
CA GLU A 202 8.15 0.37 22.27
C GLU A 202 7.97 0.96 23.69
N ASP A 203 7.56 0.15 24.67
CA ASP A 203 7.28 0.62 26.03
C ASP A 203 8.55 1.16 26.72
N PRO A 204 9.73 0.50 26.64
CA PRO A 204 10.96 1.06 27.16
C PRO A 204 11.37 2.36 26.46
N ALA A 205 11.26 2.44 25.11
CA ALA A 205 11.59 3.65 24.37
C ALA A 205 10.70 4.83 24.76
N ARG A 206 9.39 4.60 24.90
CA ARG A 206 8.42 5.63 25.35
C ARG A 206 8.66 6.14 26.75
N SER A 207 9.11 5.27 27.66
CA SER A 207 9.38 5.62 29.06
C SER A 207 10.83 6.04 29.33
N TRP A 208 11.69 6.02 28.32
CA TRP A 208 13.11 6.29 28.48
C TRP A 208 13.35 7.71 28.98
N LYS A 209 13.89 7.82 30.20
CA LYS A 209 14.09 9.09 30.92
C LYS A 209 14.96 10.09 30.12
N VAL A 210 15.87 9.61 29.29
CA VAL A 210 16.71 10.45 28.42
C VAL A 210 15.87 11.17 27.38
N LEU A 211 14.80 10.56 26.88
CA LEU A 211 13.91 11.16 25.89
C LEU A 211 12.79 12.00 26.54
N THR A 212 12.31 11.58 27.74
CA THR A 212 11.14 12.20 28.37
C THR A 212 11.47 13.33 29.34
N LYS A 213 12.67 13.30 29.99
CA LYS A 213 13.08 14.27 30.99
C LYS A 213 14.13 15.28 30.52
N ARG A 214 14.68 15.11 29.32
CA ARG A 214 15.65 16.03 28.73
C ARG A 214 14.96 17.10 27.87
N PRO A 215 15.63 18.24 27.59
CA PRO A 215 15.12 19.25 26.68
C PRO A 215 14.78 18.66 25.30
N ALA A 216 13.74 19.19 24.62
CA ALA A 216 13.27 18.71 23.31
C ALA A 216 14.40 18.58 22.26
N ARG A 217 15.43 19.43 22.34
CA ARG A 217 16.62 19.33 21.48
C ARG A 217 17.35 17.99 21.58
N VAL A 218 17.40 17.36 22.76
CA VAL A 218 18.04 16.04 22.93
C VAL A 218 17.23 14.98 22.23
N THR A 219 15.90 15.02 22.35
CA THR A 219 15.00 14.10 21.65
C THR A 219 15.11 14.29 20.13
N LEU A 220 15.16 15.53 19.63
CA LEU A 220 15.34 15.82 18.22
C LEU A 220 16.66 15.28 17.67
N TRP A 221 17.77 15.52 18.35
CA TRP A 221 19.09 15.02 17.93
C TRP A 221 19.19 13.49 17.99
N SER A 222 18.64 12.87 19.03
CA SER A 222 18.62 11.39 19.13
C SER A 222 17.74 10.76 18.06
N SER A 223 16.60 11.38 17.73
CA SER A 223 15.74 10.93 16.63
C SER A 223 16.43 11.09 15.27
N LEU A 224 17.10 12.23 15.04
CA LEU A 224 17.86 12.45 13.82
C LEU A 224 19.00 11.45 13.67
N ALA A 225 19.75 11.19 14.74
CA ALA A 225 20.82 10.19 14.74
C ALA A 225 20.27 8.77 14.42
N ALA A 226 19.13 8.39 15.01
CA ALA A 226 18.48 7.12 14.71
C ALA A 226 18.02 7.04 13.23
N MET A 227 17.44 8.12 12.70
CA MET A 227 17.06 8.19 11.28
C MET A 227 18.28 8.06 10.34
N VAL A 228 19.38 8.76 10.64
CA VAL A 228 20.63 8.66 9.87
C VAL A 228 21.22 7.26 9.93
N LEU A 229 21.15 6.60 11.09
CA LEU A 229 21.59 5.21 11.24
C LEU A 229 20.76 4.27 10.34
N VAL A 230 19.44 4.37 10.40
CA VAL A 230 18.55 3.52 9.59
C VAL A 230 18.76 3.79 8.10
N ALA A 231 18.83 5.08 7.70
CA ALA A 231 19.11 5.45 6.31
C ALA A 231 20.50 4.97 5.86
N GLY A 232 21.50 5.01 6.73
CA GLY A 232 22.84 4.48 6.47
C GLY A 232 22.83 2.97 6.24
N VAL A 233 22.14 2.21 7.10
CA VAL A 233 22.00 0.76 6.92
C VAL A 233 21.25 0.42 5.62
N ALA A 234 20.15 1.12 5.32
CA ALA A 234 19.41 0.92 4.08
C ALA A 234 20.25 1.30 2.85
N GLY A 235 20.97 2.42 2.93
CA GLY A 235 21.85 2.89 1.86
C GLY A 235 23.02 1.95 1.59
N THR A 236 23.63 1.39 2.64
CA THR A 236 24.71 0.39 2.47
C THR A 236 24.17 -0.92 1.88
N ALA A 237 23.01 -1.39 2.36
CA ALA A 237 22.36 -2.57 1.78
C ALA A 237 22.04 -2.38 0.29
N TRP A 238 21.52 -1.20 -0.07
CA TRP A 238 21.28 -0.86 -1.47
C TRP A 238 22.58 -0.81 -2.28
N ALA A 239 23.60 -0.11 -1.80
CA ALA A 239 24.88 0.06 -2.51
C ALA A 239 25.61 -1.28 -2.74
N VAL A 240 25.50 -2.23 -1.81
CA VAL A 240 26.08 -3.57 -1.95
C VAL A 240 25.35 -4.40 -3.02
N ASN A 241 24.03 -4.25 -3.14
CA ASN A 241 23.22 -5.03 -4.07
C ASN A 241 23.04 -4.34 -5.44
N ALA A 242 23.24 -3.03 -5.54
CA ALA A 242 23.05 -2.27 -6.79
C ALA A 242 23.89 -2.80 -7.97
N PRO A 243 25.18 -3.14 -7.81
CA PRO A 243 25.98 -3.68 -8.91
C PRO A 243 25.44 -4.99 -9.46
N ALA A 244 24.99 -5.89 -8.58
CA ALA A 244 24.39 -7.17 -8.99
C ALA A 244 23.09 -6.96 -9.76
N TYR A 245 22.27 -6.01 -9.31
CA TYR A 245 21.03 -5.63 -9.99
C TYR A 245 21.31 -5.04 -11.39
N GLU A 246 22.28 -4.12 -11.50
CA GLU A 246 22.66 -3.54 -12.79
C GLU A 246 23.25 -4.58 -13.73
N GLN A 247 24.03 -5.53 -13.21
CA GLN A 247 24.57 -6.62 -14.03
C GLN A 247 23.43 -7.52 -14.54
N ALA A 248 22.51 -7.94 -13.69
CA ALA A 248 21.37 -8.76 -14.09
C ALA A 248 20.47 -8.04 -15.13
N GLN A 249 20.32 -6.71 -15.04
CA GLN A 249 19.67 -5.92 -16.09
C GLN A 249 20.43 -5.96 -17.43
N ARG A 250 21.75 -5.81 -17.40
CA ARG A 250 22.58 -5.90 -18.62
C ARG A 250 22.49 -7.29 -19.25
N ASP A 251 22.53 -8.34 -18.41
CA ASP A 251 22.41 -9.73 -18.86
C ASP A 251 21.04 -9.97 -19.52
N LEU A 252 19.94 -9.45 -18.93
CA LEU A 252 18.61 -9.54 -19.53
C LEU A 252 18.54 -8.82 -20.89
N THR A 253 19.13 -7.64 -21.00
CA THR A 253 19.17 -6.89 -22.27
C THR A 253 19.97 -7.64 -23.32
N SER A 254 21.14 -8.19 -22.97
CA SER A 254 21.96 -8.97 -23.89
C SER A 254 21.27 -10.27 -24.34
N LEU A 255 20.52 -10.92 -23.47
CA LEU A 255 19.71 -12.10 -23.80
C LEU A 255 18.59 -11.80 -24.81
N ARG A 256 18.02 -10.59 -24.73
CA ARG A 256 16.99 -10.15 -25.68
C ARG A 256 17.57 -9.79 -27.06
N GLU A 257 18.74 -9.12 -27.08
CA GLU A 257 19.40 -8.69 -28.30
C GLU A 257 20.12 -9.84 -29.01
N SER A 258 20.67 -10.78 -28.25
CA SER A 258 21.47 -11.89 -28.79
C SER A 258 21.31 -13.12 -27.88
N PRO A 259 20.19 -13.84 -27.99
CA PRO A 259 19.97 -15.05 -27.21
C PRO A 259 21.06 -16.10 -27.54
N PRO A 260 21.57 -16.82 -26.51
CA PRO A 260 22.49 -17.93 -26.74
C PRO A 260 21.85 -19.03 -27.59
N ASP A 261 22.68 -19.78 -28.35
CA ASP A 261 22.20 -20.97 -29.01
C ASP A 261 21.51 -21.90 -28.02
N CYS A 262 20.45 -22.56 -28.45
CA CYS A 262 19.66 -23.45 -27.61
C CYS A 262 18.98 -22.77 -26.41
N PHE A 263 18.71 -21.47 -26.45
CA PHE A 263 18.00 -20.76 -25.39
C PHE A 263 16.48 -20.74 -25.66
N GLY A 264 15.68 -20.83 -24.58
CA GLY A 264 14.21 -20.73 -24.65
C GLY A 264 13.56 -21.95 -25.31
N ALA A 265 12.39 -21.75 -25.93
CA ALA A 265 11.56 -22.82 -26.49
C ALA A 265 12.26 -23.57 -27.66
N ALA A 266 13.13 -22.91 -28.38
CA ALA A 266 13.89 -23.53 -29.48
C ALA A 266 14.77 -24.71 -29.00
N SER A 267 15.27 -24.65 -27.77
CA SER A 267 16.11 -25.72 -27.18
C SER A 267 15.38 -27.06 -27.05
N VAL A 268 14.05 -27.05 -26.99
CA VAL A 268 13.21 -28.26 -26.86
C VAL A 268 12.95 -28.91 -28.23
N LEU A 269 12.97 -28.10 -29.28
CA LEU A 269 12.58 -28.52 -30.63
C LEU A 269 13.82 -28.90 -31.49
N ASP A 270 15.00 -28.38 -31.16
CA ASP A 270 16.23 -28.64 -31.90
C ASP A 270 17.00 -29.80 -31.27
N ALA A 271 17.13 -30.89 -32.02
CA ALA A 271 17.90 -32.07 -31.61
C ALA A 271 19.39 -31.76 -31.32
N ALA A 272 19.95 -30.71 -31.93
CA ALA A 272 21.31 -30.25 -31.66
C ALA A 272 21.47 -29.68 -30.24
N CYS A 273 20.37 -29.31 -29.60
CA CYS A 273 20.35 -28.77 -28.24
C CYS A 273 20.21 -29.83 -27.15
N GLU A 274 19.98 -31.10 -27.52
CA GLU A 274 19.82 -32.20 -26.57
C GLU A 274 21.11 -32.40 -25.76
N GLY A 275 21.02 -32.32 -24.44
CA GLY A 275 22.15 -32.48 -23.53
C GLY A 275 23.03 -31.24 -23.34
N THR A 276 22.65 -30.07 -23.87
CA THR A 276 23.38 -28.82 -23.64
C THR A 276 23.31 -28.45 -22.15
N ASP A 277 24.47 -28.32 -21.51
CA ASP A 277 24.55 -27.90 -20.10
C ASP A 277 24.65 -26.36 -20.04
N PHE A 278 23.58 -25.73 -19.55
CA PHE A 278 23.53 -24.27 -19.30
C PHE A 278 24.12 -23.87 -17.94
N GLY A 279 24.68 -24.84 -17.19
CA GLY A 279 25.22 -24.62 -15.85
C GLY A 279 24.11 -24.42 -14.81
N THR A 280 24.48 -23.81 -13.67
CA THR A 280 23.56 -23.55 -12.55
C THR A 280 22.94 -22.16 -12.57
N THR A 281 23.28 -21.33 -13.55
CA THR A 281 22.79 -19.97 -13.67
C THR A 281 21.39 -19.97 -14.27
N ILE A 282 20.43 -19.40 -13.53
CA ILE A 282 19.05 -19.23 -14.02
C ILE A 282 19.01 -17.95 -14.84
N LEU A 283 18.63 -18.07 -16.11
CA LEU A 283 18.49 -16.93 -17.03
C LEU A 283 17.05 -16.86 -17.57
N PRO A 284 16.40 -15.71 -17.56
CA PRO A 284 16.83 -14.48 -16.87
C PRO A 284 16.85 -14.65 -15.34
N ASP A 285 17.57 -13.75 -14.64
CA ASP A 285 17.60 -13.74 -13.19
C ASP A 285 16.16 -13.66 -12.64
N PRO A 286 15.77 -14.51 -11.66
CA PRO A 286 14.41 -14.54 -11.12
C PRO A 286 13.92 -13.20 -10.59
N GLY A 287 14.81 -12.30 -10.14
CA GLY A 287 14.49 -10.95 -9.72
C GLY A 287 13.89 -10.09 -10.84
N PHE A 288 14.13 -10.44 -12.10
CA PHE A 288 13.60 -9.73 -13.26
C PHE A 288 12.41 -10.41 -13.94
N ALA A 289 12.00 -11.59 -13.48
CA ALA A 289 10.84 -12.29 -14.05
C ALA A 289 9.55 -11.44 -14.09
N GLY A 290 9.39 -10.52 -13.12
CA GLY A 290 8.25 -9.60 -13.07
C GLY A 290 8.29 -8.45 -14.09
N VAL A 291 9.47 -8.13 -14.64
CA VAL A 291 9.68 -7.07 -15.65
C VAL A 291 10.00 -7.63 -17.03
N ASP A 292 10.18 -8.94 -17.14
CA ASP A 292 10.29 -9.64 -18.40
C ASP A 292 8.91 -9.81 -19.04
N ARG A 293 8.46 -8.73 -19.69
CA ARG A 293 7.14 -8.63 -20.33
C ARG A 293 7.32 -8.22 -21.79
N PRO A 294 6.37 -8.61 -22.66
CA PRO A 294 6.28 -7.98 -23.98
C PRO A 294 6.17 -6.47 -23.79
N GLY A 295 6.80 -5.69 -24.63
CA GLY A 295 6.59 -4.24 -24.66
C GLY A 295 5.14 -3.86 -24.99
N ASN A 296 4.87 -2.56 -25.17
CA ASN A 296 3.56 -2.06 -25.61
C ASN A 296 2.44 -2.30 -24.55
N GLU A 297 2.73 -1.97 -23.29
CA GLU A 297 1.75 -2.11 -22.20
C GLU A 297 0.45 -1.31 -22.45
N GLU A 298 0.49 -0.25 -23.28
CA GLU A 298 -0.65 0.53 -23.71
C GLU A 298 -1.68 -0.28 -24.52
N CYS A 299 -1.23 -1.37 -25.15
CA CYS A 299 -2.09 -2.27 -25.92
C CYS A 299 -2.89 -3.23 -25.03
N PHE A 300 -2.56 -3.31 -23.74
CA PHE A 300 -3.23 -4.18 -22.78
C PHE A 300 -4.27 -3.44 -21.95
N VAL A 301 -5.54 -3.76 -22.13
CA VAL A 301 -6.64 -3.14 -21.40
C VAL A 301 -6.86 -3.87 -20.06
N GLN A 302 -6.80 -3.13 -18.96
CA GLN A 302 -7.04 -3.66 -17.62
C GLN A 302 -8.51 -4.07 -17.44
N LEU A 303 -8.77 -5.03 -16.55
CA LEU A 303 -10.09 -5.61 -16.26
C LEU A 303 -11.18 -4.56 -15.97
N ASN A 304 -10.85 -3.51 -15.26
CA ASN A 304 -11.78 -2.44 -14.85
C ASN A 304 -12.07 -1.40 -15.93
N ASN A 305 -11.44 -1.48 -17.10
CA ASN A 305 -11.66 -0.59 -18.22
C ASN A 305 -12.54 -1.28 -19.28
N ALA A 306 -13.72 -0.75 -19.57
CA ALA A 306 -14.64 -1.30 -20.57
C ALA A 306 -14.22 -1.01 -22.03
N GLY A 307 -13.19 -0.19 -22.24
CA GLY A 307 -12.67 0.15 -23.56
C GLY A 307 -12.06 -1.02 -24.29
N VAL A 308 -11.93 -0.88 -25.60
CA VAL A 308 -11.18 -1.77 -26.49
C VAL A 308 -10.04 -0.94 -27.08
N VAL A 309 -8.82 -1.44 -26.96
CA VAL A 309 -7.64 -0.85 -27.61
C VAL A 309 -7.16 -1.82 -28.67
N ALA A 310 -7.03 -1.33 -29.90
CA ALA A 310 -6.39 -2.05 -30.99
C ALA A 310 -5.00 -1.47 -31.19
N CYS A 311 -3.99 -2.32 -31.25
CA CYS A 311 -2.65 -1.94 -31.67
C CYS A 311 -2.30 -2.67 -32.97
N GLU A 312 -1.58 -1.99 -33.85
CA GLU A 312 -1.22 -2.48 -35.17
C GLU A 312 0.31 -2.56 -35.28
N PHE A 313 0.79 -3.65 -35.88
CA PHE A 313 2.23 -3.94 -36.03
C PHE A 313 2.49 -4.60 -37.41
N GLY A 314 3.75 -4.59 -37.84
CA GLY A 314 4.20 -5.22 -39.07
C GLY A 314 3.90 -4.37 -40.31
N SER A 315 3.49 -5.00 -41.42
CA SER A 315 3.35 -4.33 -42.72
C SER A 315 2.06 -3.53 -42.86
N ASP A 316 2.18 -2.30 -43.37
CA ASP A 316 1.04 -1.41 -43.69
C ASP A 316 0.56 -1.57 -45.15
N GLU A 317 1.13 -2.52 -45.91
CA GLU A 317 0.74 -2.72 -47.29
C GLU A 317 -0.73 -3.23 -47.40
N ALA A 318 -1.50 -2.70 -48.34
CA ALA A 318 -2.90 -3.10 -48.53
C ALA A 318 -3.05 -4.58 -48.91
N SER A 319 -2.01 -5.17 -49.50
CA SER A 319 -1.94 -6.58 -49.90
C SER A 319 -1.43 -7.52 -48.80
N ALA A 320 -0.96 -6.99 -47.67
CA ALA A 320 -0.43 -7.79 -46.59
C ALA A 320 -1.48 -8.71 -45.96
N PRO A 321 -1.15 -9.97 -45.67
CA PRO A 321 -2.03 -10.85 -44.92
C PRO A 321 -2.36 -10.23 -43.54
N ARG A 322 -3.63 -10.19 -43.19
CA ARG A 322 -4.09 -9.60 -41.93
C ARG A 322 -4.30 -10.68 -40.88
N ILE A 323 -3.64 -10.51 -39.76
CA ILE A 323 -3.69 -11.43 -38.62
C ILE A 323 -4.19 -10.66 -37.38
N ALA A 324 -5.08 -11.26 -36.60
CA ALA A 324 -5.53 -10.72 -35.34
C ALA A 324 -5.08 -11.62 -34.18
N LEU A 325 -4.40 -11.03 -33.19
CA LEU A 325 -4.08 -11.69 -31.91
C LEU A 325 -5.01 -11.17 -30.83
N VAL A 326 -5.92 -12.03 -30.36
CA VAL A 326 -7.00 -11.66 -29.43
C VAL A 326 -6.92 -12.52 -28.18
N GLY A 327 -7.01 -11.92 -27.00
CA GLY A 327 -7.06 -12.68 -25.77
C GLY A 327 -6.73 -11.85 -24.51
N ASP A 328 -6.38 -12.59 -23.47
CA ASP A 328 -6.01 -12.04 -22.15
C ASP A 328 -4.48 -11.91 -21.98
N SER A 329 -4.02 -11.94 -20.73
CA SER A 329 -2.60 -11.88 -20.41
C SER A 329 -1.79 -13.05 -21.00
N HIS A 330 -2.41 -14.20 -21.29
CA HIS A 330 -1.72 -15.32 -21.91
C HIS A 330 -1.46 -15.07 -23.41
N ALA A 331 -2.42 -14.48 -24.11
CA ALA A 331 -2.20 -14.05 -25.48
C ALA A 331 -1.19 -12.90 -25.58
N TYR A 332 -1.23 -11.98 -24.61
CA TYR A 332 -0.28 -10.85 -24.53
C TYR A 332 1.18 -11.31 -24.40
N GLN A 333 1.45 -12.40 -23.69
CA GLN A 333 2.80 -12.97 -23.58
C GLN A 333 3.40 -13.37 -24.93
N LEU A 334 2.57 -13.65 -25.94
CA LEU A 334 3.00 -14.04 -27.27
C LEU A 334 3.24 -12.83 -28.19
N LEU A 335 2.98 -11.60 -27.73
CA LEU A 335 3.02 -10.40 -28.56
C LEU A 335 4.36 -10.23 -29.27
N SER A 336 5.49 -10.33 -28.55
CA SER A 336 6.82 -10.15 -29.15
C SER A 336 7.08 -11.16 -30.27
N THR A 337 6.73 -12.43 -30.06
CA THR A 337 6.87 -13.48 -31.07
C THR A 337 6.02 -13.20 -32.32
N PHE A 338 4.80 -12.71 -32.13
CA PHE A 338 3.92 -12.36 -33.26
C PHE A 338 4.37 -11.08 -33.97
N GLN A 339 5.00 -10.13 -33.28
CA GLN A 339 5.64 -8.97 -33.89
C GLN A 339 6.79 -9.40 -34.81
N ASP A 340 7.71 -10.25 -34.30
CA ASP A 340 8.83 -10.78 -35.09
C ASP A 340 8.34 -11.56 -36.33
N LEU A 341 7.34 -12.43 -36.17
CA LEU A 341 6.73 -13.17 -37.27
C LEU A 341 6.03 -12.26 -38.29
N ALA A 342 5.39 -11.18 -37.81
CA ALA A 342 4.73 -10.22 -38.69
C ALA A 342 5.75 -9.46 -39.56
N ASP A 343 6.86 -9.06 -38.96
CA ASP A 343 7.96 -8.37 -39.66
C ASP A 343 8.66 -9.31 -40.65
N GLU A 344 8.96 -10.55 -40.26
CA GLU A 344 9.63 -11.55 -41.13
C GLU A 344 8.77 -11.96 -42.34
N ASN A 345 7.45 -12.07 -42.15
CA ASN A 345 6.53 -12.56 -43.18
C ASN A 345 5.75 -11.46 -43.89
N GLY A 346 5.93 -10.20 -43.52
CA GLY A 346 5.23 -9.07 -44.11
C GLY A 346 3.72 -9.07 -43.78
N TRP A 347 3.34 -9.51 -42.57
CA TRP A 347 1.95 -9.53 -42.13
C TRP A 347 1.54 -8.20 -41.51
N HIS A 348 0.25 -7.90 -41.58
CA HIS A 348 -0.38 -6.84 -40.80
C HIS A 348 -1.01 -7.46 -39.55
N LEU A 349 -0.42 -7.23 -38.38
CA LEU A 349 -0.86 -7.78 -37.11
C LEU A 349 -1.69 -6.74 -36.34
N THR A 350 -2.93 -7.07 -36.02
CA THR A 350 -3.77 -6.27 -35.12
C THR A 350 -3.97 -7.02 -33.81
N THR A 351 -3.81 -6.35 -32.68
CA THR A 351 -3.91 -6.99 -31.36
C THR A 351 -5.04 -6.41 -30.52
N TYR A 352 -5.71 -7.28 -29.75
CA TYR A 352 -6.78 -6.93 -28.84
C TYR A 352 -6.59 -7.70 -27.53
N PHE A 353 -5.99 -7.05 -26.52
CA PHE A 353 -5.74 -7.69 -25.24
C PHE A 353 -6.58 -7.09 -24.13
N LYS A 354 -7.15 -7.97 -23.28
CA LYS A 354 -7.91 -7.55 -22.13
C LYS A 354 -7.63 -8.43 -20.93
N GLY A 355 -7.40 -7.83 -19.76
CA GLY A 355 -7.29 -8.54 -18.49
C GLY A 355 -8.57 -9.33 -18.19
N ALA A 356 -8.40 -10.57 -17.69
CA ALA A 356 -9.48 -11.47 -17.28
C ALA A 356 -9.68 -11.42 -15.75
#